data_bcac6620414d8b9da1c6ab7eb947f7c5
#
_entry.id   bcac6620414d8b9da1c6ab7eb947f7c5
#
_cell.length_a   1.000
_cell.length_b   1.000
_cell.length_c   1.000
_cell.angle_alpha   90.00
_cell.angle_beta   90.00
_cell.angle_gamma   90.00
#
_symmetry.space_group_name_H-M   'P 1'
#
loop_
_entity.id
_entity.type
_entity.pdbx_description
1 polymer ?
#
loop_
_entity_poly.entity_id
_entity_poly.type
_entity_poly.pdbx_seq_one_letter_code
_entity_poly.pdbx_strand_id
1 'polypeptide(L)'
;MAKRPKPPKSEAGTPSRIKKNGQVRTGVPAIGESGRSVPPLAKATRKRPAFLDSRRGVADMDEAREWLAERRIEDVECITPDLAGVARGKMMPAKKFTGNTSLALPSALFMHTISGEYPEETGSFRYSPNDGDLKLVPDFSTIAEVPWETDPTAAIICDLVDVNGKAVGYTPRNVLKHVVELYEEKGWRPIVAPEIEFYLVSRNVDPDYPLTPPIGRSGRQIQSGQSYSIG
;
A
#
# COMPACT_ATOMS: atom_id res chain seq x y z
N MET A 1 50.75 -14.90 19.32
CA MET A 1 50.51 -14.42 17.95
C MET A 1 50.44 -15.61 17.02
N ALA A 2 49.24 -16.09 16.68
CA ALA A 2 49.04 -17.21 15.78
C ALA A 2 48.46 -16.68 14.46
N LYS A 3 49.16 -16.98 13.35
CA LYS A 3 48.80 -16.55 11.97
C LYS A 3 47.57 -17.33 11.48
N ARG A 4 46.54 -16.64 10.99
CA ARG A 4 45.41 -17.23 10.30
C ARG A 4 45.80 -17.81 8.95
N PRO A 5 45.28 -18.95 8.50
CA PRO A 5 45.54 -19.51 7.18
C PRO A 5 44.77 -18.77 6.08
N LYS A 6 45.39 -18.66 4.91
CA LYS A 6 44.84 -18.07 3.68
C LYS A 6 43.80 -19.01 3.04
N PRO A 7 42.72 -18.49 2.41
CA PRO A 7 41.77 -19.29 1.65
C PRO A 7 42.36 -19.77 0.32
N PRO A 8 41.87 -20.89 -0.23
CA PRO A 8 42.36 -21.46 -1.48
C PRO A 8 41.92 -20.62 -2.69
N LYS A 9 42.79 -20.58 -3.69
CA LYS A 9 42.55 -19.93 -4.98
C LYS A 9 41.59 -20.77 -5.80
N SER A 10 40.49 -20.18 -6.29
CA SER A 10 39.59 -20.78 -7.28
C SER A 10 40.25 -20.66 -8.68
N GLU A 11 40.42 -21.77 -9.36
CA GLU A 11 40.83 -21.84 -10.76
C GLU A 11 39.69 -21.37 -11.66
N ALA A 12 39.98 -20.37 -12.48
CA ALA A 12 39.11 -19.84 -13.50
C ALA A 12 39.10 -20.80 -14.71
N GLY A 13 37.97 -21.49 -14.89
CA GLY A 13 37.70 -22.26 -16.09
C GLY A 13 37.37 -21.37 -17.28
N THR A 14 38.13 -21.54 -18.38
CA THR A 14 37.98 -20.85 -19.66
C THR A 14 36.62 -21.18 -20.30
N PRO A 15 35.83 -20.18 -20.81
CA PRO A 15 34.56 -20.47 -21.47
C PRO A 15 34.80 -21.08 -22.87
N SER A 16 34.31 -22.26 -23.09
CA SER A 16 34.26 -22.92 -24.40
C SER A 16 33.21 -22.23 -25.29
N ARG A 17 33.66 -21.93 -26.52
CA ARG A 17 32.93 -21.29 -27.60
C ARG A 17 31.80 -22.22 -28.10
N ILE A 18 30.54 -21.93 -27.79
CA ILE A 18 29.37 -22.67 -28.32
C ILE A 18 29.01 -22.10 -29.70
N LYS A 19 29.01 -22.97 -30.68
CA LYS A 19 28.62 -22.68 -32.08
C LYS A 19 27.14 -22.33 -32.16
N LYS A 20 26.85 -21.26 -32.94
CA LYS A 20 25.47 -20.90 -33.38
C LYS A 20 24.93 -22.07 -34.25
N ASN A 21 23.88 -22.71 -33.78
CA ASN A 21 22.75 -23.29 -34.53
C ASN A 21 22.02 -24.25 -33.61
N GLY A 22 20.86 -23.84 -33.15
CA GLY A 22 19.97 -24.72 -32.39
C GLY A 22 18.75 -23.88 -31.97
N GLN A 23 17.73 -23.86 -32.81
CA GLN A 23 16.41 -23.38 -32.41
C GLN A 23 15.92 -24.26 -31.26
N VAL A 24 15.83 -23.68 -30.07
CA VAL A 24 15.10 -24.26 -28.95
C VAL A 24 13.62 -24.07 -29.24
N ARG A 25 12.95 -25.11 -29.73
CA ARG A 25 11.48 -25.17 -29.77
C ARG A 25 11.01 -25.33 -28.31
N THR A 26 10.57 -24.25 -27.67
CA THR A 26 9.73 -24.33 -26.49
C THR A 26 8.35 -24.80 -26.95
N GLY A 27 8.11 -26.08 -26.81
CA GLY A 27 6.80 -26.70 -27.07
C GLY A 27 5.84 -26.32 -25.94
N VAL A 28 5.18 -25.18 -26.06
CA VAL A 28 3.90 -24.93 -25.41
C VAL A 28 2.87 -25.59 -26.35
N PRO A 29 2.06 -26.56 -25.88
CA PRO A 29 1.02 -27.13 -26.73
C PRO A 29 0.06 -26.02 -27.14
N ALA A 30 -0.12 -25.85 -28.45
CA ALA A 30 -1.14 -24.96 -28.98
C ALA A 30 -2.51 -25.46 -28.47
N ILE A 31 -3.15 -24.63 -27.64
CA ILE A 31 -4.56 -24.79 -27.28
C ILE A 31 -5.32 -24.58 -28.59
N GLY A 32 -6.02 -25.64 -29.04
CA GLY A 32 -6.73 -25.65 -30.31
C GLY A 32 -7.65 -24.43 -30.45
N GLU A 33 -7.54 -23.78 -31.58
CA GLU A 33 -8.50 -22.79 -32.04
C GLU A 33 -9.89 -23.45 -32.23
N SER A 34 -10.66 -23.56 -31.13
CA SER A 34 -12.10 -23.70 -31.27
C SER A 34 -12.63 -22.30 -31.58
N GLY A 35 -12.87 -22.03 -32.84
CA GLY A 35 -13.44 -20.79 -33.36
C GLY A 35 -14.86 -20.53 -32.84
N ARG A 36 -15.01 -20.31 -31.55
CA ARG A 36 -16.18 -19.65 -30.96
C ARG A 36 -15.83 -18.19 -30.80
N SER A 37 -16.29 -17.36 -31.73
CA SER A 37 -16.34 -15.92 -31.55
C SER A 37 -17.11 -15.66 -30.24
N VAL A 38 -16.41 -15.15 -29.22
CA VAL A 38 -17.07 -14.65 -28.02
C VAL A 38 -17.88 -13.44 -28.51
N PRO A 39 -19.22 -13.46 -28.36
CA PRO A 39 -20.03 -12.31 -28.74
C PRO A 39 -19.56 -11.10 -27.93
N PRO A 40 -19.50 -9.89 -28.52
CA PRO A 40 -19.15 -8.69 -27.78
C PRO A 40 -20.10 -8.58 -26.59
N LEU A 41 -19.54 -8.49 -25.39
CA LEU A 41 -20.29 -8.26 -24.16
C LEU A 41 -21.17 -7.02 -24.40
N ALA A 42 -22.47 -7.25 -24.52
CA ALA A 42 -23.44 -6.18 -24.58
C ALA A 42 -23.13 -5.25 -23.40
N LYS A 43 -23.01 -3.95 -23.69
CA LYS A 43 -22.83 -2.92 -22.65
C LYS A 43 -24.01 -3.05 -21.70
N ALA A 44 -23.85 -3.87 -20.67
CA ALA A 44 -24.86 -4.06 -19.66
C ALA A 44 -24.94 -2.75 -18.87
N THR A 45 -25.93 -1.94 -19.18
CA THR A 45 -26.41 -0.82 -18.36
C THR A 45 -27.05 -1.36 -17.09
N ARG A 46 -26.34 -2.20 -16.32
CA ARG A 46 -26.77 -2.55 -14.99
C ARG A 46 -26.58 -1.32 -14.11
N LYS A 47 -27.69 -0.71 -13.69
CA LYS A 47 -27.67 0.29 -12.62
C LYS A 47 -26.82 -0.28 -11.48
N ARG A 48 -25.78 0.44 -11.07
CA ARG A 48 -24.98 0.08 -9.89
C ARG A 48 -25.94 -0.07 -8.71
N PRO A 49 -25.80 -1.12 -7.89
CA PRO A 49 -26.56 -1.20 -6.64
C PRO A 49 -26.30 0.06 -5.81
N ALA A 50 -27.35 0.64 -5.22
CA ALA A 50 -27.28 1.91 -4.50
C ALA A 50 -26.21 1.92 -3.37
N PHE A 51 -25.92 0.76 -2.77
CA PHE A 51 -24.87 0.65 -1.75
C PHE A 51 -23.43 0.82 -2.31
N LEU A 52 -23.25 0.66 -3.63
CA LEU A 52 -21.94 0.94 -4.29
C LEU A 52 -21.84 2.40 -4.74
N ASP A 53 -22.93 3.15 -4.71
CA ASP A 53 -22.96 4.58 -5.01
C ASP A 53 -22.92 5.46 -3.75
N SER A 54 -22.93 4.86 -2.54
CA SER A 54 -22.70 5.60 -1.31
C SER A 54 -21.23 6.06 -1.30
N ARG A 55 -21.01 7.31 -1.67
CA ARG A 55 -19.71 7.96 -1.44
C ARG A 55 -19.45 7.93 0.06
N ARG A 56 -18.44 7.19 0.48
CA ARG A 56 -18.04 7.17 1.89
C ARG A 56 -17.35 8.46 2.31
N GLY A 57 -16.80 9.20 1.36
CA GLY A 57 -16.13 10.47 1.57
C GLY A 57 -16.88 11.64 0.93
N VAL A 58 -16.15 12.65 0.57
CA VAL A 58 -16.63 13.86 -0.08
C VAL A 58 -16.02 14.00 -1.48
N ALA A 59 -16.53 14.93 -2.29
CA ALA A 59 -16.07 15.09 -3.66
C ALA A 59 -14.81 15.93 -3.79
N ASP A 60 -14.68 16.96 -2.99
CA ASP A 60 -13.64 17.99 -3.10
C ASP A 60 -13.35 18.69 -1.77
N MET A 61 -12.50 19.72 -1.82
CA MET A 61 -12.09 20.48 -0.65
C MET A 61 -13.25 21.32 -0.06
N ASP A 62 -14.20 21.76 -0.87
CA ASP A 62 -15.30 22.59 -0.36
C ASP A 62 -16.27 21.71 0.43
N GLU A 63 -16.65 20.54 -0.09
CA GLU A 63 -17.41 19.54 0.67
C GLU A 63 -16.61 19.05 1.90
N ALA A 64 -15.28 18.93 1.81
CA ALA A 64 -14.46 18.55 2.95
C ALA A 64 -14.49 19.58 4.08
N ARG A 65 -14.50 20.88 3.76
CA ARG A 65 -14.65 21.95 4.76
C ARG A 65 -15.95 21.83 5.54
N GLU A 66 -17.06 21.61 4.83
CA GLU A 66 -18.38 21.42 5.44
C GLU A 66 -18.39 20.16 6.31
N TRP A 67 -17.90 19.06 5.77
CA TRP A 67 -17.82 17.76 6.45
C TRP A 67 -17.03 17.81 7.77
N LEU A 68 -15.86 18.49 7.75
CA LEU A 68 -15.01 18.70 8.92
C LEU A 68 -15.67 19.60 9.96
N ALA A 69 -16.32 20.67 9.51
CA ALA A 69 -17.01 21.62 10.40
C ALA A 69 -18.22 20.98 11.10
N GLU A 70 -19.07 20.25 10.38
CA GLU A 70 -20.22 19.56 10.94
C GLU A 70 -19.83 18.58 12.05
N ARG A 71 -18.69 17.92 11.91
CA ARG A 71 -18.17 16.91 12.85
C ARG A 71 -17.22 17.48 13.89
N ARG A 72 -16.99 18.81 13.83
CA ARG A 72 -16.07 19.52 14.73
C ARG A 72 -14.68 18.90 14.75
N ILE A 73 -14.21 18.42 13.60
CA ILE A 73 -12.88 17.83 13.47
C ILE A 73 -11.81 18.88 13.78
N GLU A 74 -10.92 18.55 14.70
CA GLU A 74 -9.82 19.41 15.11
C GLU A 74 -8.55 19.13 14.30
N ASP A 75 -8.24 17.85 14.07
CA ASP A 75 -7.05 17.42 13.36
C ASP A 75 -7.35 16.50 12.18
N VAL A 76 -6.50 16.54 11.16
CA VAL A 76 -6.57 15.68 9.97
C VAL A 76 -5.27 14.95 9.78
N GLU A 77 -5.34 13.62 9.77
CA GLU A 77 -4.27 12.71 9.40
C GLU A 77 -4.22 12.53 7.89
N CYS A 78 -3.22 13.10 7.24
CA CYS A 78 -2.97 12.90 5.82
C CYS A 78 -2.00 11.75 5.64
N ILE A 79 -2.50 10.59 5.24
CA ILE A 79 -1.75 9.32 5.23
C ILE A 79 -1.57 8.76 3.82
N THR A 80 -0.47 8.03 3.61
CA THR A 80 -0.19 7.27 2.39
C THR A 80 0.67 6.06 2.75
N PRO A 81 0.48 4.88 2.10
CA PRO A 81 1.33 3.73 2.38
C PRO A 81 2.72 3.89 1.75
N ASP A 82 3.76 3.47 2.47
CA ASP A 82 5.10 3.27 1.92
C ASP A 82 5.24 1.89 1.24
N LEU A 83 6.43 1.56 0.74
CA LEU A 83 6.68 0.27 0.07
C LEU A 83 6.60 -0.93 1.01
N ALA A 84 6.75 -0.74 2.30
CA ALA A 84 6.59 -1.77 3.33
C ALA A 84 5.11 -1.89 3.82
N GLY A 85 4.19 -1.07 3.30
CA GLY A 85 2.79 -1.04 3.70
C GLY A 85 2.54 -0.26 4.99
N VAL A 86 3.55 0.45 5.52
CA VAL A 86 3.39 1.29 6.70
C VAL A 86 2.72 2.61 6.32
N ALA A 87 1.71 3.03 7.09
CA ALA A 87 1.09 4.33 6.91
C ALA A 87 2.07 5.44 7.29
N ARG A 88 2.42 6.27 6.32
CA ARG A 88 3.25 7.47 6.49
C ARG A 88 2.39 8.70 6.28
N GLY A 89 2.73 9.79 6.96
CA GLY A 89 1.90 10.99 6.78
C GLY A 89 2.24 12.11 7.72
N LYS A 90 1.32 13.05 7.77
CA LYS A 90 1.35 14.19 8.71
C LYS A 90 -0.03 14.40 9.29
N MET A 91 -0.08 14.62 10.58
CA MET A 91 -1.25 15.20 11.25
C MET A 91 -1.16 16.71 11.19
N MET A 92 -2.28 17.37 11.01
CA MET A 92 -2.36 18.84 11.03
C MET A 92 -3.73 19.31 11.47
N PRO A 93 -3.82 20.51 12.08
CA PRO A 93 -5.09 21.12 12.39
C PRO A 93 -5.98 21.25 11.16
N ALA A 94 -7.27 20.94 11.30
CA ALA A 94 -8.25 20.97 10.21
C ALA A 94 -8.29 22.35 9.51
N LYS A 95 -8.13 23.43 10.28
CA LYS A 95 -8.03 24.79 9.74
C LYS A 95 -6.84 24.98 8.81
N LYS A 96 -5.72 24.32 9.09
CA LYS A 96 -4.51 24.36 8.25
C LYS A 96 -4.71 23.49 7.01
N PHE A 97 -5.31 22.32 7.16
CA PHE A 97 -5.63 21.42 6.04
C PHE A 97 -6.52 22.13 5.01
N THR A 98 -7.58 22.80 5.45
CA THR A 98 -8.50 23.52 4.56
C THR A 98 -7.96 24.85 4.03
N GLY A 99 -6.83 25.32 4.56
CA GLY A 99 -6.19 26.60 4.22
C GLY A 99 -5.22 26.56 3.04
N ASN A 100 -5.33 25.58 2.15
CA ASN A 100 -4.49 25.46 0.94
C ASN A 100 -2.99 25.21 1.22
N THR A 101 -2.67 24.53 2.32
CA THR A 101 -1.29 24.21 2.69
C THR A 101 -0.78 23.05 1.85
N SER A 102 0.32 23.26 1.13
CA SER A 102 1.01 22.16 0.45
C SER A 102 1.60 21.20 1.48
N LEU A 103 1.19 19.95 1.42
CA LEU A 103 1.74 18.86 2.21
C LEU A 103 2.84 18.15 1.45
N ALA A 104 4.00 17.99 2.08
CA ALA A 104 5.10 17.27 1.48
C ALA A 104 5.81 16.38 2.50
N LEU A 105 6.38 15.26 2.02
CA LEU A 105 7.20 14.33 2.76
C LEU A 105 8.46 14.02 1.96
N PRO A 106 9.62 13.79 2.60
CA PRO A 106 10.81 13.36 1.90
C PRO A 106 10.57 12.08 1.10
N SER A 107 10.99 12.05 -0.16
CA SER A 107 10.82 10.88 -1.04
C SER A 107 11.45 9.62 -0.45
N ALA A 108 12.56 9.77 0.22
CA ALA A 108 13.28 8.72 0.91
C ALA A 108 12.45 7.98 1.99
N LEU A 109 11.52 8.67 2.63
CA LEU A 109 10.67 8.09 3.66
C LEU A 109 9.85 6.90 3.15
N PHE A 110 9.50 6.91 1.85
CA PHE A 110 8.70 5.84 1.25
C PHE A 110 9.48 4.58 0.92
N MET A 111 10.81 4.63 1.03
CA MET A 111 11.71 3.50 0.76
C MET A 111 12.20 2.80 2.02
N HIS A 112 11.72 3.20 3.19
CA HIS A 112 12.09 2.57 4.46
C HIS A 112 11.63 1.10 4.50
N THR A 113 12.41 0.29 5.22
CA THR A 113 11.97 -1.04 5.64
C THR A 113 10.85 -0.93 6.66
N ILE A 114 10.21 -2.05 7.00
CA ILE A 114 9.17 -2.09 8.04
C ILE A 114 9.69 -1.64 9.42
N SER A 115 10.98 -1.83 9.69
CA SER A 115 11.65 -1.36 10.91
C SER A 115 12.05 0.12 10.87
N GLY A 116 11.79 0.82 9.75
CA GLY A 116 12.09 2.24 9.59
C GLY A 116 13.53 2.56 9.17
N GLU A 117 14.29 1.56 8.78
CA GLU A 117 15.66 1.71 8.30
C GLU A 117 15.69 1.93 6.79
N TYR A 118 16.73 2.58 6.30
CA TYR A 118 16.96 2.62 4.86
C TYR A 118 17.48 1.28 4.36
N PRO A 119 16.96 0.76 3.24
CA PRO A 119 17.49 -0.46 2.66
C PRO A 119 18.92 -0.26 2.18
N GLU A 120 19.73 -1.33 2.25
CA GLU A 120 21.04 -1.32 1.67
C GLU A 120 20.97 -1.08 0.16
N GLU A 121 21.87 -0.25 -0.37
CA GLU A 121 21.97 -0.04 -1.81
C GLU A 121 22.44 -1.31 -2.51
N THR A 122 21.57 -1.91 -3.31
CA THR A 122 21.88 -3.13 -4.06
C THR A 122 21.60 -2.94 -5.56
N GLY A 123 22.55 -3.35 -6.38
CA GLY A 123 22.39 -3.31 -7.84
C GLY A 123 22.13 -1.92 -8.40
N SER A 124 20.99 -1.74 -9.07
CA SER A 124 20.57 -0.47 -9.66
C SER A 124 19.78 0.43 -8.68
N PHE A 125 19.43 -0.09 -7.50
CA PHE A 125 18.77 0.71 -6.47
C PHE A 125 19.77 1.66 -5.83
N ARG A 126 19.49 2.94 -5.90
CA ARG A 126 20.28 3.97 -5.26
C ARG A 126 19.33 4.87 -4.47
N TYR A 127 19.67 5.04 -3.21
CA TYR A 127 19.05 6.01 -2.35
C TYR A 127 19.85 7.32 -2.42
N SER A 128 19.17 8.42 -2.68
CA SER A 128 19.77 9.74 -2.60
C SER A 128 19.14 10.55 -1.48
N PRO A 129 19.88 10.92 -0.43
CA PRO A 129 19.36 11.80 0.61
C PRO A 129 19.04 13.21 0.09
N ASN A 130 19.45 13.53 -1.14
CA ASN A 130 19.13 14.78 -1.82
C ASN A 130 17.87 14.66 -2.71
N ASP A 131 17.21 13.51 -2.73
CA ASP A 131 15.93 13.37 -3.40
C ASP A 131 14.91 14.30 -2.73
N GLY A 132 14.26 15.11 -3.55
CA GLY A 132 13.37 16.14 -3.08
C GLY A 132 12.11 15.59 -2.39
N ASP A 133 11.28 16.50 -1.93
CA ASP A 133 10.01 16.15 -1.32
C ASP A 133 8.97 15.69 -2.36
N LEU A 134 8.13 14.76 -1.95
CA LEU A 134 6.92 14.38 -2.65
C LEU A 134 5.71 15.10 -2.03
N LYS A 135 4.82 15.59 -2.88
CA LYS A 135 3.59 16.25 -2.43
C LYS A 135 2.50 15.21 -2.20
N LEU A 136 1.77 15.36 -1.10
CA LEU A 136 0.57 14.59 -0.80
C LEU A 136 -0.63 15.30 -1.42
N VAL A 137 -1.38 14.57 -2.24
CA VAL A 137 -2.63 15.02 -2.86
C VAL A 137 -3.78 14.24 -2.22
N PRO A 138 -4.66 14.87 -1.43
CA PRO A 138 -5.76 14.20 -0.76
C PRO A 138 -6.74 13.55 -1.73
N ASP A 139 -7.10 12.30 -1.47
CA ASP A 139 -8.21 11.62 -2.11
C ASP A 139 -9.47 11.81 -1.23
N PHE A 140 -10.26 12.82 -1.55
CA PHE A 140 -11.42 13.22 -0.75
C PHE A 140 -12.47 12.13 -0.60
N SER A 141 -12.53 11.17 -1.51
CA SER A 141 -13.42 10.02 -1.39
C SER A 141 -13.09 9.09 -0.22
N THR A 142 -11.90 9.27 0.39
CA THR A 142 -11.40 8.43 1.49
C THR A 142 -11.52 9.06 2.87
N ILE A 143 -11.96 10.32 2.97
CA ILE A 143 -12.05 11.00 4.27
C ILE A 143 -13.00 10.25 5.20
N ALA A 144 -12.57 10.02 6.43
CA ALA A 144 -13.33 9.32 7.45
C ALA A 144 -12.94 9.80 8.85
N GLU A 145 -13.85 9.67 9.82
CA GLU A 145 -13.54 9.89 11.23
C GLU A 145 -12.60 8.80 11.75
N VAL A 146 -11.71 9.17 12.66
CA VAL A 146 -10.79 8.25 13.36
C VAL A 146 -11.40 7.89 14.73
N PRO A 147 -12.02 6.70 14.86
CA PRO A 147 -12.83 6.39 16.04
C PRO A 147 -12.05 6.01 17.30
N TRP A 148 -10.73 5.84 17.20
CA TRP A 148 -9.87 5.48 18.34
C TRP A 148 -9.14 6.68 18.96
N GLU A 149 -9.20 7.85 18.32
CA GLU A 149 -8.65 9.08 18.87
C GLU A 149 -9.61 9.71 19.89
N THR A 150 -9.04 10.36 20.90
CA THR A 150 -9.82 11.07 21.93
C THR A 150 -10.36 12.39 21.43
N ASP A 151 -9.51 13.11 20.68
CA ASP A 151 -9.87 14.37 20.06
C ASP A 151 -10.52 14.13 18.69
N PRO A 152 -11.50 14.92 18.27
CA PRO A 152 -12.17 14.76 17.00
C PRO A 152 -11.19 14.83 15.83
N THR A 153 -10.82 13.69 15.29
CA THR A 153 -9.79 13.51 14.26
C THR A 153 -10.38 12.86 13.01
N ALA A 154 -9.96 13.32 11.85
CA ALA A 154 -10.24 12.67 10.58
C ALA A 154 -8.97 12.12 9.94
N ALA A 155 -9.09 11.04 9.18
CA ALA A 155 -8.03 10.54 8.31
C ALA A 155 -8.42 10.70 6.85
N ILE A 156 -7.44 11.01 6.00
CA ILE A 156 -7.59 11.07 4.55
C ILE A 156 -6.40 10.41 3.88
N ILE A 157 -6.65 9.53 2.91
CA ILE A 157 -5.60 8.89 2.15
C ILE A 157 -5.14 9.81 1.03
N CYS A 158 -3.82 9.94 0.86
CA CYS A 158 -3.22 10.81 -0.14
C CYS A 158 -2.49 10.02 -1.22
N ASP A 159 -2.57 10.53 -2.44
CA ASP A 159 -1.66 10.15 -3.52
C ASP A 159 -0.36 10.92 -3.43
N LEU A 160 0.69 10.40 -4.08
CA LEU A 160 1.99 11.05 -4.11
C LEU A 160 2.32 11.54 -5.51
N VAL A 161 2.70 12.81 -5.59
CA VAL A 161 3.18 13.43 -6.82
C VAL A 161 4.54 14.11 -6.59
N ASP A 162 5.33 14.23 -7.65
CA ASP A 162 6.57 15.00 -7.62
C ASP A 162 6.31 16.51 -7.55
N VAL A 163 7.37 17.29 -7.52
CA VAL A 163 7.29 18.77 -7.48
C VAL A 163 6.56 19.39 -8.67
N ASN A 164 6.52 18.68 -9.81
CA ASN A 164 5.83 19.08 -11.04
C ASN A 164 4.37 18.60 -11.10
N GLY A 165 3.90 17.88 -10.08
CA GLY A 165 2.56 17.31 -10.03
C GLY A 165 2.40 15.98 -10.78
N LYS A 166 3.49 15.35 -11.20
CA LYS A 166 3.45 14.05 -11.87
C LYS A 166 3.38 12.92 -10.83
N ALA A 167 2.49 11.95 -11.08
CA ALA A 167 2.36 10.76 -10.24
C ALA A 167 3.68 9.99 -10.14
N VAL A 168 4.04 9.61 -8.91
CA VAL A 168 5.29 8.87 -8.63
C VAL A 168 5.04 7.39 -8.82
N GLY A 169 5.66 6.80 -9.86
CA GLY A 169 5.33 5.47 -10.36
C GLY A 169 5.71 4.29 -9.45
N TYR A 170 6.49 4.49 -8.41
CA TYR A 170 6.85 3.42 -7.46
C TYR A 170 5.99 3.41 -6.19
N THR A 171 5.14 4.40 -5.98
CA THR A 171 4.31 4.45 -4.78
C THR A 171 3.12 3.49 -4.89
N PRO A 172 2.75 2.75 -3.82
CA PRO A 172 1.77 1.67 -3.90
C PRO A 172 0.43 2.08 -4.50
N ARG A 173 -0.12 3.24 -4.10
CA ARG A 173 -1.39 3.72 -4.65
C ARG A 173 -1.32 4.06 -6.14
N ASN A 174 -0.22 4.68 -6.59
CA ASN A 174 -0.06 5.02 -7.99
C ASN A 174 0.15 3.76 -8.85
N VAL A 175 0.88 2.75 -8.33
CA VAL A 175 0.99 1.44 -8.98
C VAL A 175 -0.38 0.78 -9.10
N LEU A 176 -1.19 0.77 -8.03
CA LEU A 176 -2.54 0.22 -8.08
C LEU A 176 -3.43 0.94 -9.09
N LYS A 177 -3.41 2.28 -9.10
CA LYS A 177 -4.17 3.08 -10.08
C LYS A 177 -3.78 2.73 -11.51
N HIS A 178 -2.47 2.65 -11.78
CA HIS A 178 -1.99 2.26 -13.10
C HIS A 178 -2.45 0.86 -13.51
N VAL A 179 -2.42 -0.11 -12.60
CA VAL A 179 -2.92 -1.47 -12.88
C VAL A 179 -4.43 -1.45 -13.16
N VAL A 180 -5.21 -0.66 -12.42
CA VAL A 180 -6.65 -0.50 -12.67
C VAL A 180 -6.90 0.09 -14.06
N GLU A 181 -6.14 1.11 -14.48
CA GLU A 181 -6.21 1.71 -15.82
C GLU A 181 -5.98 0.66 -16.92
N LEU A 182 -4.96 -0.22 -16.75
CA LEU A 182 -4.70 -1.31 -17.69
C LEU A 182 -5.86 -2.32 -17.80
N TYR A 183 -6.62 -2.54 -16.74
CA TYR A 183 -7.85 -3.32 -16.79
C TYR A 183 -8.96 -2.58 -17.56
N GLU A 184 -9.11 -1.29 -17.28
CA GLU A 184 -10.12 -0.45 -17.95
C GLU A 184 -9.89 -0.34 -19.45
N GLU A 185 -8.63 -0.22 -19.91
CA GLU A 185 -8.26 -0.25 -21.34
C GLU A 185 -8.74 -1.52 -22.03
N LYS A 186 -8.84 -2.64 -21.31
CA LYS A 186 -9.36 -3.92 -21.82
C LYS A 186 -10.88 -4.05 -21.66
N GLY A 187 -11.55 -3.03 -21.14
CA GLY A 187 -12.97 -3.09 -20.77
C GLY A 187 -13.27 -4.01 -19.58
N TRP A 188 -12.27 -4.33 -18.78
CA TRP A 188 -12.40 -5.18 -17.60
C TRP A 188 -12.53 -4.35 -16.33
N ARG A 189 -13.24 -4.87 -15.35
CA ARG A 189 -13.37 -4.29 -14.03
C ARG A 189 -12.92 -5.29 -12.98
N PRO A 190 -11.86 -5.01 -12.21
CA PRO A 190 -11.44 -5.88 -11.13
C PRO A 190 -12.49 -5.84 -10.00
N ILE A 191 -12.77 -7.00 -9.40
CA ILE A 191 -13.57 -7.14 -8.20
C ILE A 191 -12.69 -7.84 -7.19
N VAL A 192 -12.44 -7.20 -6.06
CA VAL A 192 -11.57 -7.70 -5.01
C VAL A 192 -12.31 -7.66 -3.67
N ALA A 193 -11.99 -8.61 -2.80
CA ALA A 193 -12.46 -8.67 -1.42
C ALA A 193 -11.22 -8.82 -0.52
N PRO A 194 -10.77 -7.74 0.14
CA PRO A 194 -9.67 -7.85 1.10
C PRO A 194 -10.09 -8.71 2.30
N GLU A 195 -9.21 -9.61 2.71
CA GLU A 195 -9.32 -10.34 3.97
C GLU A 195 -8.34 -9.73 4.97
N ILE A 196 -8.82 -9.50 6.19
CA ILE A 196 -8.02 -8.93 7.28
C ILE A 196 -7.89 -9.98 8.37
N GLU A 197 -6.67 -10.42 8.60
CA GLU A 197 -6.33 -11.33 9.71
C GLU A 197 -5.64 -10.54 10.82
N PHE A 198 -6.05 -10.79 12.06
CA PHE A 198 -5.48 -10.10 13.22
C PHE A 198 -5.60 -10.94 14.49
N TYR A 199 -4.76 -10.61 15.46
CA TYR A 199 -4.85 -11.16 16.80
C TYR A 199 -5.32 -10.09 17.78
N LEU A 200 -6.24 -10.46 18.67
CA LEU A 200 -6.56 -9.65 19.82
C LEU A 200 -5.52 -9.89 20.91
N VAL A 201 -5.04 -8.82 21.48
CA VAL A 201 -4.08 -8.85 22.60
C VAL A 201 -4.61 -8.03 23.78
N SER A 202 -4.15 -8.33 24.97
CA SER A 202 -4.39 -7.46 26.12
C SER A 202 -3.76 -6.11 25.89
N ARG A 203 -4.34 -5.05 26.50
CA ARG A 203 -3.75 -3.72 26.40
C ARG A 203 -2.29 -3.77 26.89
N ASN A 204 -1.37 -3.44 26.01
CA ASN A 204 0.05 -3.31 26.31
C ASN A 204 0.36 -1.83 26.54
N VAL A 205 0.88 -1.50 27.73
CA VAL A 205 1.26 -0.13 28.11
C VAL A 205 2.77 0.09 28.07
N ASP A 206 3.52 -0.99 27.86
CA ASP A 206 4.98 -0.97 27.79
C ASP A 206 5.44 -1.73 26.53
N PRO A 207 5.99 -1.02 25.52
CA PRO A 207 6.41 -1.62 24.26
C PRO A 207 7.55 -2.63 24.40
N ASP A 208 8.31 -2.60 25.52
CA ASP A 208 9.42 -3.52 25.78
C ASP A 208 8.94 -4.88 26.32
N TYR A 209 7.65 -4.99 26.69
CA TYR A 209 7.06 -6.26 27.12
C TYR A 209 6.41 -7.01 25.95
N PRO A 210 6.53 -8.36 25.95
CA PRO A 210 5.87 -9.16 24.93
C PRO A 210 4.34 -9.03 25.01
N LEU A 211 3.69 -9.10 23.86
CA LEU A 211 2.24 -9.10 23.76
C LEU A 211 1.66 -10.34 24.45
N THR A 212 0.60 -10.15 25.22
CA THR A 212 -0.09 -11.22 25.92
C THR A 212 -1.50 -11.43 25.37
N PRO A 213 -2.00 -12.68 25.34
CA PRO A 213 -3.38 -12.95 24.95
C PRO A 213 -4.38 -12.24 25.87
N PRO A 214 -5.56 -11.87 25.40
CA PRO A 214 -6.59 -11.28 26.22
C PRO A 214 -7.16 -12.29 27.22
N ILE A 215 -7.75 -11.77 28.29
CA ILE A 215 -8.48 -12.60 29.27
C ILE A 215 -9.87 -12.90 28.69
N GLY A 216 -10.18 -14.17 28.53
CA GLY A 216 -11.50 -14.64 28.10
C GLY A 216 -12.58 -14.54 29.18
N ARG A 217 -13.82 -14.91 28.83
CA ARG A 217 -14.98 -14.91 29.78
C ARG A 217 -14.75 -15.79 31.02
N SER A 218 -13.92 -16.82 30.91
CA SER A 218 -13.54 -17.70 32.01
C SER A 218 -12.60 -17.09 33.05
N GLY A 219 -12.12 -15.85 32.82
CA GLY A 219 -11.07 -15.22 33.63
C GLY A 219 -9.67 -15.76 33.35
N ARG A 220 -9.49 -16.59 32.34
CA ARG A 220 -8.20 -17.15 31.93
C ARG A 220 -7.75 -16.55 30.60
N GLN A 221 -6.45 -16.53 30.38
CA GLN A 221 -5.91 -16.15 29.09
C GLN A 221 -6.38 -17.13 28.00
N ILE A 222 -6.74 -16.59 26.85
CA ILE A 222 -7.10 -17.40 25.68
C ILE A 222 -5.82 -18.07 25.16
N GLN A 223 -5.83 -19.40 25.07
CA GLN A 223 -4.71 -20.14 24.49
C GLN A 223 -4.78 -20.07 22.96
N SER A 224 -3.61 -20.07 22.32
CA SER A 224 -3.51 -20.17 20.87
C SER A 224 -4.11 -21.49 20.36
N GLY A 225 -4.71 -21.47 19.16
CA GLY A 225 -5.22 -22.68 18.50
C GLY A 225 -6.74 -22.85 18.51
N GLN A 226 -7.49 -21.88 19.03
CA GLN A 226 -8.96 -21.87 18.94
C GLN A 226 -9.51 -21.12 17.73
N SER A 227 -8.70 -20.96 16.68
CA SER A 227 -9.15 -20.40 15.41
C SER A 227 -10.30 -21.23 14.84
N TYR A 228 -11.35 -20.55 14.36
CA TYR A 228 -12.55 -21.19 13.82
C TYR A 228 -13.39 -22.00 14.83
N SER A 229 -13.11 -21.90 16.12
CA SER A 229 -13.96 -22.54 17.15
C SER A 229 -15.21 -21.70 17.40
N ILE A 230 -16.37 -22.36 17.29
CA ILE A 230 -17.66 -21.81 17.70
C ILE A 230 -17.93 -22.30 19.11
N GLY A 231 -17.85 -21.43 20.11
CA GLY A 231 -18.07 -21.74 21.51
C GLY A 231 -19.23 -20.96 22.12
#